data_69803bf31396798699f5a7fd8e08d77e
#
_entry.id   69803bf31396798699f5a7fd8e08d77e
#
_cell.length_a   1.000
_cell.length_b   1.000
_cell.length_c   1.000
_cell.angle_alpha   90.00
_cell.angle_beta   90.00
_cell.angle_gamma   90.00
#
_symmetry.space_group_name_H-M   'P 1'
#
loop_
_entity.id
_entity.type
_entity.pdbx_description
1 polymer ?
#
loop_
_entity_poly.entity_id
_entity_poly.type
_entity_poly.pdbx_seq_one_letter_code
_entity_poly.pdbx_strand_id
1 'polypeptide(L)'
;MNSPHAGFTLIELMITVAIIGILAATALPAYQTYSARAKISEVILAASNCRTTIAEVVQSSSTLPVAGGWNCETRTGSPGNSRYANTIETSAEGAIRVTIRAINNDVNSQAIILRPWPDMARTGAVTSGGRIVQWDCGPDPTNTINISTTLPSSCRSDASLIGTVTAFAQAP
;
A
#
# COMPACT_ATOMS: atom_id res chain seq x y z
N MET A 1 -11.54 63.22 11.71
CA MET A 1 -10.65 62.95 10.57
C MET A 1 -11.10 61.63 9.93
N ASN A 2 -11.77 61.70 8.76
CA ASN A 2 -12.20 60.48 8.05
C ASN A 2 -11.03 60.02 7.16
N SER A 3 -10.45 58.85 7.47
CA SER A 3 -9.45 58.22 6.61
C SER A 3 -10.09 57.73 5.29
N PRO A 4 -9.58 58.10 4.12
CA PRO A 4 -10.12 57.57 2.86
C PRO A 4 -9.89 56.05 2.81
N HIS A 5 -10.95 55.30 2.69
CA HIS A 5 -10.86 53.83 2.40
C HIS A 5 -10.55 53.69 0.91
N ALA A 6 -9.34 53.29 0.61
CA ALA A 6 -8.97 52.89 -0.74
C ALA A 6 -9.66 51.54 -1.08
N GLY A 7 -10.57 51.56 -2.03
CA GLY A 7 -11.23 50.37 -2.52
C GLY A 7 -10.32 49.58 -3.47
N PHE A 8 -10.45 48.24 -3.50
CA PHE A 8 -9.74 47.36 -4.43
C PHE A 8 -10.26 47.57 -5.86
N THR A 9 -9.37 47.68 -6.83
CA THR A 9 -9.79 47.78 -8.22
C THR A 9 -10.20 46.43 -8.77
N LEU A 10 -11.14 46.40 -9.72
CA LEU A 10 -11.59 45.16 -10.35
C LEU A 10 -10.43 44.46 -11.08
N ILE A 11 -9.51 45.23 -11.67
CA ILE A 11 -8.34 44.67 -12.39
C ILE A 11 -7.35 44.00 -11.41
N GLU A 12 -7.11 44.54 -10.23
CA GLU A 12 -6.29 43.93 -9.20
C GLU A 12 -6.84 42.55 -8.78
N LEU A 13 -8.17 42.46 -8.60
CA LEU A 13 -8.79 41.18 -8.30
C LEU A 13 -8.65 40.21 -9.45
N MET A 14 -8.82 40.64 -10.71
CA MET A 14 -8.69 39.75 -11.89
C MET A 14 -7.29 39.18 -12.03
N ILE A 15 -6.24 39.99 -11.87
CA ILE A 15 -4.86 39.47 -11.96
C ILE A 15 -4.54 38.50 -10.83
N THR A 16 -4.99 38.78 -9.61
CA THR A 16 -4.72 37.89 -8.47
C THR A 16 -5.38 36.53 -8.64
N VAL A 17 -6.66 36.48 -9.05
CA VAL A 17 -7.33 35.17 -9.28
C VAL A 17 -6.75 34.43 -10.49
N ALA A 18 -6.28 35.13 -11.52
CA ALA A 18 -5.62 34.52 -12.66
C ALA A 18 -4.30 33.82 -12.26
N ILE A 19 -3.47 34.49 -11.44
CA ILE A 19 -2.21 33.90 -10.94
C ILE A 19 -2.49 32.70 -10.03
N ILE A 20 -3.44 32.82 -9.10
CA ILE A 20 -3.86 31.71 -8.22
C ILE A 20 -4.36 30.52 -9.06
N GLY A 21 -5.15 30.77 -10.10
CA GLY A 21 -5.67 29.73 -10.99
C GLY A 21 -4.57 28.93 -11.68
N ILE A 22 -3.54 29.61 -12.20
CA ILE A 22 -2.38 28.97 -12.85
C ILE A 22 -1.58 28.12 -11.84
N LEU A 23 -1.30 28.67 -10.65
CA LEU A 23 -0.58 27.94 -9.60
C LEU A 23 -1.37 26.73 -9.09
N ALA A 24 -2.67 26.87 -8.87
CA ALA A 24 -3.54 25.80 -8.43
C ALA A 24 -3.62 24.66 -9.47
N ALA A 25 -3.66 24.98 -10.78
CA ALA A 25 -3.72 23.98 -11.84
C ALA A 25 -2.53 23.01 -11.83
N THR A 26 -1.34 23.46 -11.45
CA THR A 26 -0.14 22.63 -11.35
C THR A 26 -0.01 21.94 -9.99
N ALA A 27 -0.46 22.57 -8.92
CA ALA A 27 -0.31 22.07 -7.55
C ALA A 27 -1.29 20.93 -7.22
N LEU A 28 -2.54 21.00 -7.70
CA LEU A 28 -3.58 20.02 -7.35
C LEU A 28 -3.24 18.57 -7.75
N PRO A 29 -2.76 18.24 -8.96
CA PRO A 29 -2.42 16.88 -9.33
C PRO A 29 -1.26 16.32 -8.48
N ALA A 30 -0.27 17.15 -8.18
CA ALA A 30 0.85 16.77 -7.33
C ALA A 30 0.39 16.43 -5.90
N TYR A 31 -0.48 17.27 -5.33
CA TYR A 31 -1.06 17.04 -4.01
C TYR A 31 -1.87 15.75 -3.94
N GLN A 32 -2.69 15.45 -4.95
CA GLN A 32 -3.47 14.21 -5.01
C GLN A 32 -2.57 12.98 -5.01
N THR A 33 -1.50 12.97 -5.81
CA THR A 33 -0.53 11.88 -5.85
C THR A 33 0.20 11.70 -4.52
N TYR A 34 0.62 12.79 -3.89
CA TYR A 34 1.27 12.76 -2.57
C TYR A 34 0.32 12.20 -1.50
N SER A 35 -0.91 12.67 -1.47
CA SER A 35 -1.94 12.20 -0.54
C SER A 35 -2.24 10.71 -0.73
N ALA A 36 -2.33 10.24 -1.99
CA ALA A 36 -2.53 8.82 -2.28
C ALA A 36 -1.36 7.96 -1.77
N ARG A 37 -0.11 8.38 -1.99
CA ARG A 37 1.08 7.68 -1.47
C ARG A 37 1.09 7.61 0.06
N ALA A 38 0.73 8.69 0.75
CA ALA A 38 0.64 8.71 2.20
C ALA A 38 -0.37 7.68 2.72
N LYS A 39 -1.54 7.58 2.09
CA LYS A 39 -2.59 6.60 2.43
C LYS A 39 -2.15 5.16 2.14
N ILE A 40 -1.43 4.93 1.04
CA ILE A 40 -0.87 3.60 0.74
C ILE A 40 0.20 3.20 1.76
N SER A 41 0.97 4.13 2.30
CA SER A 41 1.91 3.83 3.39
C SER A 41 1.19 3.28 4.64
N GLU A 42 -0.04 3.72 4.92
CA GLU A 42 -0.87 3.13 5.98
C GLU A 42 -1.30 1.70 5.65
N VAL A 43 -1.61 1.39 4.38
CA VAL A 43 -1.91 0.02 3.94
C VAL A 43 -0.70 -0.90 4.16
N ILE A 44 0.51 -0.43 3.83
CA ILE A 44 1.76 -1.17 4.07
C ILE A 44 1.99 -1.38 5.56
N LEU A 45 1.71 -0.37 6.38
CA LEU A 45 1.82 -0.47 7.83
C LEU A 45 0.84 -1.49 8.41
N ALA A 46 -0.39 -1.57 7.90
CA ALA A 46 -1.36 -2.60 8.30
C ALA A 46 -0.84 -4.02 8.02
N ALA A 47 -0.11 -4.22 6.92
CA ALA A 47 0.54 -5.49 6.61
C ALA A 47 1.73 -5.82 7.53
N SER A 48 2.31 -4.82 8.19
CA SER A 48 3.52 -5.01 9.02
C SER A 48 3.27 -5.89 10.25
N ASN A 49 2.07 -5.88 10.81
CA ASN A 49 1.69 -6.79 11.88
C ASN A 49 1.76 -8.26 11.42
N CYS A 50 1.27 -8.52 10.21
CA CYS A 50 1.31 -9.85 9.60
C CYS A 50 2.75 -10.31 9.35
N ARG A 51 3.66 -9.42 8.94
CA ARG A 51 5.09 -9.73 8.77
C ARG A 51 5.72 -10.27 10.05
N THR A 52 5.43 -9.66 11.19
CA THR A 52 5.96 -10.10 12.50
C THR A 52 5.43 -11.49 12.85
N THR A 53 4.13 -11.70 12.75
CA THR A 53 3.51 -13.00 13.02
C THR A 53 4.08 -14.10 12.11
N ILE A 54 4.21 -13.83 10.81
CA ILE A 54 4.78 -14.78 9.85
C ILE A 54 6.24 -15.10 10.20
N ALA A 55 7.04 -14.10 10.56
CA ALA A 55 8.44 -14.33 10.94
C ALA A 55 8.56 -15.19 12.20
N GLU A 56 7.70 -14.99 13.19
CA GLU A 56 7.64 -15.81 14.40
C GLU A 56 7.25 -17.26 14.09
N VAL A 57 6.19 -17.44 13.29
CA VAL A 57 5.70 -18.76 12.89
C VAL A 57 6.74 -19.53 12.09
N VAL A 58 7.40 -18.88 11.12
CA VAL A 58 8.48 -19.50 10.31
C VAL A 58 9.61 -20.00 11.20
N GLN A 59 9.99 -19.28 12.24
CA GLN A 59 11.10 -19.66 13.14
C GLN A 59 10.72 -20.70 14.19
N SER A 60 9.47 -20.69 14.66
CA SER A 60 9.05 -21.51 15.81
C SER A 60 8.27 -22.77 15.43
N SER A 61 7.66 -22.83 14.25
CA SER A 61 6.80 -23.94 13.87
C SER A 61 7.56 -25.08 13.19
N SER A 62 7.14 -26.31 13.44
CA SER A 62 7.64 -27.49 12.75
C SER A 62 7.03 -27.67 11.35
N THR A 63 5.87 -27.08 11.11
CA THR A 63 5.17 -27.07 9.81
C THR A 63 4.58 -25.69 9.57
N LEU A 64 4.67 -25.20 8.33
CA LEU A 64 4.07 -23.91 7.97
C LEU A 64 2.54 -24.05 7.81
N PRO A 65 1.78 -23.01 8.15
CA PRO A 65 0.35 -22.96 7.92
C PRO A 65 0.01 -23.00 6.42
N VAL A 66 -1.21 -23.41 6.12
CA VAL A 66 -1.80 -23.23 4.80
C VAL A 66 -2.15 -21.76 4.53
N ALA A 67 -2.46 -21.42 3.30
CA ALA A 67 -2.99 -20.08 2.97
C ALA A 67 -4.17 -19.72 3.86
N GLY A 68 -4.18 -18.51 4.40
CA GLY A 68 -5.21 -18.02 5.32
C GLY A 68 -5.11 -18.52 6.77
N GLY A 69 -4.07 -19.27 7.12
CA GLY A 69 -3.91 -19.87 8.46
C GLY A 69 -2.83 -19.25 9.33
N TRP A 70 -2.30 -18.09 9.00
CA TRP A 70 -1.22 -17.44 9.74
C TRP A 70 -1.68 -16.60 10.94
N ASN A 71 -3.00 -16.49 11.18
CA ASN A 71 -3.65 -15.75 12.28
C ASN A 71 -3.39 -14.22 12.26
N CYS A 72 -3.11 -13.67 11.11
CA CYS A 72 -2.95 -12.24 10.91
C CYS A 72 -3.81 -11.68 9.77
N GLU A 73 -4.57 -12.54 9.13
CA GLU A 73 -5.46 -12.18 8.03
C GLU A 73 -6.67 -11.42 8.54
N THR A 74 -7.20 -10.58 7.67
CA THR A 74 -8.44 -9.84 7.97
C THR A 74 -9.39 -9.89 6.79
N ARG A 75 -10.71 -9.95 7.10
CA ARG A 75 -11.78 -9.88 6.10
C ARG A 75 -12.25 -8.45 5.89
N THR A 76 -12.95 -8.21 4.81
CA THR A 76 -13.63 -6.94 4.56
C THR A 76 -14.49 -6.54 5.76
N GLY A 77 -14.25 -5.33 6.27
CA GLY A 77 -15.02 -4.79 7.40
C GLY A 77 -14.60 -5.29 8.78
N SER A 78 -13.54 -6.08 8.89
CA SER A 78 -13.00 -6.50 10.20
C SER A 78 -12.54 -5.31 11.03
N PRO A 79 -12.72 -5.34 12.37
CA PRO A 79 -12.28 -4.26 13.26
C PRO A 79 -10.77 -3.97 13.23
N GLY A 80 -9.95 -4.94 12.80
CA GLY A 80 -8.50 -4.80 12.68
C GLY A 80 -8.02 -4.14 11.37
N ASN A 81 -8.93 -3.88 10.42
CA ASN A 81 -8.56 -3.24 9.17
C ASN A 81 -8.33 -1.75 9.34
N SER A 82 -7.31 -1.23 8.67
CA SER A 82 -7.16 0.22 8.52
C SER A 82 -8.25 0.78 7.62
N ARG A 83 -8.40 2.12 7.63
CA ARG A 83 -9.35 2.80 6.75
C ARG A 83 -9.10 2.47 5.26
N TYR A 84 -7.84 2.27 4.88
CA TYR A 84 -7.40 2.12 3.49
C TYR A 84 -7.04 0.68 3.10
N ALA A 85 -6.95 -0.26 4.06
CA ALA A 85 -6.81 -1.69 3.80
C ALA A 85 -8.19 -2.36 3.87
N ASN A 86 -8.56 -3.08 2.81
CA ASN A 86 -9.84 -3.79 2.75
C ASN A 86 -9.73 -5.19 3.33
N THR A 87 -8.79 -5.98 2.81
CA THR A 87 -8.51 -7.35 3.26
C THR A 87 -7.01 -7.55 3.40
N ILE A 88 -6.62 -8.39 4.33
CA ILE A 88 -5.27 -8.93 4.43
C ILE A 88 -5.38 -10.44 4.26
N GLU A 89 -4.71 -10.97 3.26
CA GLU A 89 -4.72 -12.37 2.88
C GLU A 89 -3.29 -12.90 2.89
N THR A 90 -3.12 -14.17 3.15
CA THR A 90 -1.81 -14.82 3.15
C THR A 90 -1.78 -16.03 2.23
N SER A 91 -0.59 -16.35 1.72
CA SER A 91 -0.33 -17.57 0.98
C SER A 91 0.34 -18.63 1.87
N ALA A 92 0.38 -19.86 1.41
CA ALA A 92 1.12 -20.94 2.10
C ALA A 92 2.64 -20.64 2.20
N GLU A 93 3.18 -19.81 1.33
CA GLU A 93 4.59 -19.38 1.34
C GLU A 93 4.84 -18.18 2.28
N GLY A 94 3.83 -17.74 3.02
CA GLY A 94 3.92 -16.58 3.90
C GLY A 94 3.94 -15.23 3.18
N ALA A 95 3.57 -15.16 1.90
CA ALA A 95 3.35 -13.88 1.24
C ALA A 95 2.03 -13.26 1.71
N ILE A 96 2.03 -11.93 1.86
CA ILE A 96 0.90 -11.15 2.33
C ILE A 96 0.34 -10.36 1.16
N ARG A 97 -0.95 -10.45 0.88
CA ARG A 97 -1.67 -9.62 -0.08
C ARG A 97 -2.60 -8.68 0.66
N VAL A 98 -2.53 -7.39 0.38
CA VAL A 98 -3.44 -6.40 0.95
C VAL A 98 -4.18 -5.69 -0.16
N THR A 99 -5.51 -5.77 -0.14
CA THR A 99 -6.38 -5.06 -1.08
C THR A 99 -6.63 -3.64 -0.59
N ILE A 100 -6.49 -2.67 -1.47
CA ILE A 100 -6.62 -1.24 -1.18
C ILE A 100 -8.08 -0.80 -1.32
N ARG A 101 -8.51 0.13 -0.45
CA ARG A 101 -9.83 0.78 -0.53
C ARG A 101 -9.79 2.24 -0.12
N ALA A 102 -10.82 3.01 -0.49
CA ALA A 102 -11.12 4.36 -0.01
C ALA A 102 -9.99 5.40 -0.22
N ILE A 103 -9.19 5.27 -1.28
CA ILE A 103 -8.15 6.23 -1.67
C ILE A 103 -8.60 7.04 -2.88
N ASN A 104 -8.62 6.45 -4.05
CA ASN A 104 -9.13 7.00 -5.32
C ASN A 104 -9.45 5.85 -6.29
N ASN A 105 -10.04 6.18 -7.44
CA ASN A 105 -10.48 5.17 -8.40
C ASN A 105 -9.32 4.40 -9.05
N ASP A 106 -8.13 4.97 -9.12
CA ASP A 106 -6.98 4.35 -9.80
C ASP A 106 -6.32 3.24 -8.95
N VAL A 107 -6.48 3.30 -7.63
CA VAL A 107 -5.85 2.34 -6.71
C VAL A 107 -6.84 1.50 -5.90
N ASN A 108 -8.10 1.90 -5.83
CA ASN A 108 -9.13 1.12 -5.14
C ASN A 108 -9.32 -0.24 -5.82
N SER A 109 -9.50 -1.28 -5.01
CA SER A 109 -9.60 -2.69 -5.43
C SER A 109 -8.31 -3.27 -6.07
N GLN A 110 -7.24 -2.49 -6.16
CA GLN A 110 -5.92 -3.01 -6.48
C GLN A 110 -5.27 -3.57 -5.22
N ALA A 111 -4.27 -4.43 -5.38
CA ALA A 111 -3.58 -5.04 -4.26
C ALA A 111 -2.06 -4.79 -4.32
N ILE A 112 -1.45 -4.84 -3.15
CA ILE A 112 -0.01 -4.91 -2.97
C ILE A 112 0.35 -6.26 -2.36
N ILE A 113 1.52 -6.78 -2.70
CA ILE A 113 2.05 -8.02 -2.13
C ILE A 113 3.36 -7.71 -1.40
N LEU A 114 3.50 -8.31 -0.23
CA LEU A 114 4.76 -8.40 0.51
C LEU A 114 5.18 -9.87 0.48
N ARG A 115 6.34 -10.16 -0.13
CA ARG A 115 6.88 -11.51 -0.24
C ARG A 115 8.10 -11.69 0.66
N PRO A 116 8.12 -12.71 1.53
CA PRO A 116 9.28 -13.05 2.33
C PRO A 116 10.28 -13.88 1.52
N TRP A 117 11.58 -13.69 1.81
CA TRP A 117 12.66 -14.44 1.20
C TRP A 117 13.60 -15.00 2.27
N PRO A 118 14.03 -16.26 2.12
CA PRO A 118 14.96 -16.90 3.04
C PRO A 118 16.40 -16.43 2.86
N ASP A 119 16.71 -15.81 1.72
CA ASP A 119 18.05 -15.37 1.35
C ASP A 119 18.05 -14.04 0.58
N MET A 120 19.24 -13.45 0.40
CA MET A 120 19.44 -12.21 -0.36
C MET A 120 19.36 -12.42 -1.88
N ALA A 121 19.51 -13.64 -2.35
CA ALA A 121 19.40 -13.98 -3.78
C ALA A 121 17.96 -14.13 -4.25
N ARG A 122 17.01 -14.10 -3.32
CA ARG A 122 15.57 -14.27 -3.58
C ARG A 122 15.25 -15.61 -4.24
N THR A 123 15.86 -16.68 -3.71
CA THR A 123 15.67 -18.01 -4.23
C THR A 123 14.88 -18.88 -3.25
N GLY A 124 13.91 -19.61 -3.80
CA GLY A 124 13.08 -20.53 -3.03
C GLY A 124 12.01 -19.86 -2.14
N ALA A 125 11.25 -20.71 -1.46
CA ALA A 125 10.26 -20.32 -0.48
C ALA A 125 10.83 -20.43 0.95
N VAL A 126 10.24 -19.71 1.89
CA VAL A 126 10.56 -19.88 3.31
C VAL A 126 10.14 -21.29 3.77
N THR A 127 10.89 -21.87 4.70
CA THR A 127 10.65 -23.20 5.26
C THR A 127 10.49 -23.13 6.77
N SER A 128 9.81 -24.10 7.36
CA SER A 128 9.65 -24.21 8.81
C SER A 128 11.03 -24.34 9.49
N GLY A 129 11.18 -23.67 10.64
CA GLY A 129 12.45 -23.59 11.36
C GLY A 129 13.51 -22.72 10.67
N GLY A 130 13.17 -22.11 9.53
CA GLY A 130 14.03 -21.21 8.78
C GLY A 130 13.99 -19.78 9.30
N ARG A 131 14.51 -18.87 8.50
CA ARG A 131 14.45 -17.42 8.80
C ARG A 131 14.03 -16.63 7.56
N ILE A 132 13.43 -15.49 7.78
CA ILE A 132 13.18 -14.51 6.72
C ILE A 132 14.31 -13.47 6.75
N VAL A 133 15.03 -13.33 5.65
CA VAL A 133 16.18 -12.40 5.53
C VAL A 133 15.74 -11.06 4.99
N GLN A 134 14.79 -11.06 4.05
CA GLN A 134 14.26 -9.83 3.46
C GLN A 134 12.80 -9.95 3.04
N TRP A 135 12.18 -8.82 2.82
CA TRP A 135 10.83 -8.68 2.31
C TRP A 135 10.85 -7.79 1.06
N ASP A 136 10.31 -8.27 -0.02
CA ASP A 136 10.01 -7.43 -1.17
C ASP A 136 8.55 -6.97 -1.12
N CYS A 137 8.31 -5.71 -1.50
CA CYS A 137 6.98 -5.13 -1.56
C CYS A 137 6.76 -4.54 -2.95
N GLY A 138 5.65 -4.88 -3.58
CA GLY A 138 5.30 -4.37 -4.90
C GLY A 138 3.83 -4.54 -5.24
N PRO A 139 3.43 -4.07 -6.43
CA PRO A 139 2.07 -4.26 -6.91
C PRO A 139 1.78 -5.74 -7.16
N ASP A 140 0.56 -6.17 -6.90
CA ASP A 140 0.10 -7.50 -7.30
C ASP A 140 0.14 -7.60 -8.83
N PRO A 141 0.76 -8.63 -9.42
CA PRO A 141 0.75 -8.86 -10.87
C PRO A 141 -0.64 -9.02 -11.48
N THR A 142 -1.63 -9.36 -10.67
CA THR A 142 -3.04 -9.52 -11.11
C THR A 142 -3.84 -8.21 -11.12
N ASN A 143 -3.22 -7.10 -10.72
CA ASN A 143 -3.88 -5.79 -10.74
C ASN A 143 -4.32 -5.41 -12.16
N THR A 144 -5.54 -4.90 -12.28
CA THR A 144 -6.08 -4.42 -13.55
C THR A 144 -5.52 -3.07 -13.98
N ILE A 145 -4.99 -2.30 -13.03
CA ILE A 145 -4.39 -0.98 -13.23
C ILE A 145 -2.96 -1.01 -12.68
N ASN A 146 -2.02 -0.42 -13.42
CA ASN A 146 -0.65 -0.28 -12.95
C ASN A 146 -0.56 0.83 -11.89
N ILE A 147 -0.42 0.43 -10.63
CA ILE A 147 -0.32 1.34 -9.50
C ILE A 147 1.13 1.68 -9.09
N SER A 148 2.14 1.17 -9.79
CA SER A 148 3.57 1.33 -9.44
C SER A 148 3.99 2.77 -9.22
N THR A 149 3.45 3.71 -10.02
CA THR A 149 3.78 5.14 -9.91
C THR A 149 3.21 5.78 -8.65
N THR A 150 2.12 5.23 -8.12
CA THR A 150 1.44 5.74 -6.92
C THR A 150 2.00 5.11 -5.64
N LEU A 151 2.70 3.97 -5.74
CA LEU A 151 3.33 3.34 -4.58
C LEU A 151 4.51 4.18 -4.05
N PRO A 152 4.78 4.14 -2.73
CA PRO A 152 6.01 4.68 -2.16
C PRO A 152 7.23 3.90 -2.67
N SER A 153 8.41 4.52 -2.68
CA SER A 153 9.64 3.90 -3.20
C SER A 153 10.02 2.59 -2.49
N SER A 154 9.63 2.44 -1.23
CA SER A 154 9.84 1.23 -0.44
C SER A 154 8.97 0.03 -0.86
N CYS A 155 7.99 0.23 -1.75
CA CYS A 155 7.07 -0.81 -2.19
C CYS A 155 6.90 -0.78 -3.73
N ARG A 156 8.03 -0.78 -4.44
CA ARG A 156 8.09 -0.78 -5.92
C ARG A 156 8.93 -1.91 -6.48
N SER A 157 9.04 -3.02 -5.76
CA SER A 157 9.70 -4.20 -6.30
C SER A 157 9.01 -4.65 -7.59
N ASP A 158 9.82 -5.07 -8.55
CA ASP A 158 9.30 -5.52 -9.84
C ASP A 158 8.36 -6.72 -9.66
N ALA A 159 7.36 -6.82 -10.53
CA ALA A 159 6.43 -7.93 -10.54
C ALA A 159 7.12 -9.29 -10.70
N SER A 160 8.28 -9.33 -11.37
CA SER A 160 9.10 -10.54 -11.49
C SER A 160 9.71 -11.01 -10.16
N LEU A 161 10.03 -10.07 -9.24
CA LEU A 161 10.53 -10.37 -7.89
C LEU A 161 9.39 -10.76 -6.96
N ILE A 162 8.24 -10.13 -7.09
CA ILE A 162 7.03 -10.53 -6.36
C ILE A 162 6.59 -11.92 -6.82
N GLY A 163 6.76 -12.24 -8.10
CA GLY A 163 6.46 -13.53 -8.70
C GLY A 163 4.98 -13.88 -8.67
N THR A 164 4.65 -15.01 -9.26
CA THR A 164 3.31 -15.59 -9.15
C THR A 164 3.17 -16.30 -7.80
N VAL A 165 2.80 -15.54 -6.77
CA VAL A 165 2.32 -16.18 -5.54
C VAL A 165 0.89 -16.63 -5.81
N THR A 166 0.68 -17.94 -5.76
CA THR A 166 -0.63 -18.55 -6.00
C THR A 166 -1.37 -18.79 -4.69
N ALA A 167 -2.69 -18.77 -4.74
CA ALA A 167 -3.58 -19.15 -3.66
C ALA A 167 -3.42 -18.30 -2.38
N PHE A 168 -3.83 -17.04 -2.45
CA PHE A 168 -4.09 -16.25 -1.24
C PHE A 168 -5.44 -16.63 -0.63
N ALA A 169 -5.51 -16.68 0.70
CA ALA A 169 -6.76 -16.90 1.42
C ALA A 169 -6.88 -15.95 2.63
N GLN A 170 -8.13 -15.66 2.98
CA GLN A 170 -8.48 -14.96 4.22
C GLN A 170 -8.58 -15.97 5.36
N ALA A 171 -8.60 -15.48 6.59
CA ALA A 171 -8.89 -16.34 7.74
C ALA A 171 -10.22 -17.11 7.54
N PRO A 172 -10.28 -18.37 7.94
CA PRO A 172 -11.49 -19.21 7.83
C PRO A 172 -12.70 -18.64 8.60
#